data_c2e5f3cf475b561474e9ada39759d125
#
_entry.id   c2e5f3cf475b561474e9ada39759d125
#
_cell.length_a   1.000
_cell.length_b   1.000
_cell.length_c   1.000
_cell.angle_alpha   90.00
_cell.angle_beta   90.00
_cell.angle_gamma   90.00
#
_symmetry.space_group_name_H-M   'P 1'
#
loop_
_entity.id
_entity.type
_entity.pdbx_description
1 polymer ?
#
loop_
_entity_poly.entity_id
_entity_poly.type
_entity_poly.pdbx_seq_one_letter_code
_entity_poly.pdbx_strand_id
1 'polypeptide(L)'
;MFARSLEQAPAVLLLSDPTRGVDVRAKSDIHKLIETLAADGIAVCLACSGIDEVLALAQRIVCMRAGRIVADGPRGTFDEARALAIVSSGAAAPS
;
A
#
# COMPACT_ATOMS: atom_id res chain seq x y z
N MET A 1 18.98 11.03 -0.19
CA MET A 1 19.49 9.84 0.37
C MET A 1 18.76 9.43 1.63
N PHE A 2 17.96 8.42 1.55
CA PHE A 2 17.16 8.17 2.71
C PHE A 2 17.88 7.42 3.83
N ALA A 3 19.06 6.87 3.58
CA ALA A 3 19.85 6.29 4.65
C ALA A 3 20.15 7.30 5.76
N ARG A 4 20.33 8.55 5.40
CA ARG A 4 20.57 9.60 6.39
C ARG A 4 19.32 9.90 7.21
N SER A 5 18.16 9.83 6.57
CA SER A 5 16.92 10.05 7.29
C SER A 5 16.71 9.01 8.38
N LEU A 6 17.19 7.79 8.16
CA LEU A 6 17.03 6.73 9.13
C LEU A 6 17.73 7.01 10.45
N GLU A 7 18.79 7.81 10.42
CA GLU A 7 19.55 8.10 11.61
C GLU A 7 18.93 9.17 12.49
N GLN A 8 18.15 10.05 11.88
CA GLN A 8 17.70 11.25 12.58
C GLN A 8 16.23 11.21 12.96
N ALA A 9 15.41 10.57 12.16
CA ALA A 9 13.98 10.57 12.34
C ALA A 9 13.39 9.37 11.65
N PRO A 10 12.14 8.99 12.00
CA PRO A 10 11.47 7.94 11.26
C PRO A 10 11.43 8.30 9.78
N ALA A 11 11.93 7.42 8.95
CA ALA A 11 11.91 7.62 7.52
C ALA A 11 10.56 7.18 6.97
N VAL A 12 10.07 7.92 5.99
CA VAL A 12 8.84 7.57 5.29
C VAL A 12 9.18 7.43 3.82
N LEU A 13 8.80 6.31 3.25
CA LEU A 13 9.02 6.04 1.83
C LEU A 13 7.67 6.02 1.13
N LEU A 14 7.52 6.86 0.13
CA LEU A 14 6.30 6.94 -0.66
C LEU A 14 6.54 6.27 -2.01
N LEU A 15 5.74 5.29 -2.33
CA LEU A 15 5.85 4.55 -3.60
C LEU A 15 4.51 4.59 -4.32
N SER A 16 4.56 4.82 -5.62
CA SER A 16 3.37 4.85 -6.46
C SER A 16 3.51 3.80 -7.56
N ASP A 17 2.64 2.81 -7.54
CA ASP A 17 2.64 1.69 -8.50
C ASP A 17 4.05 1.15 -8.74
N PRO A 18 4.77 0.72 -7.69
CA PRO A 18 6.19 0.38 -7.83
C PRO A 18 6.45 -0.83 -8.72
N THR A 19 5.46 -1.67 -8.95
CA THR A 19 5.61 -2.86 -9.77
C THR A 19 4.94 -2.72 -11.13
N ARG A 20 4.54 -1.52 -11.49
CA ARG A 20 3.86 -1.31 -12.76
C ARG A 20 4.81 -1.56 -13.91
N GLY A 21 4.40 -2.41 -14.85
CA GLY A 21 5.20 -2.68 -16.03
C GLY A 21 6.36 -3.64 -15.83
N VAL A 22 6.47 -4.27 -14.65
CA VAL A 22 7.54 -5.25 -14.41
C VAL A 22 6.97 -6.66 -14.47
N ASP A 23 7.86 -7.63 -14.73
CA ASP A 23 7.43 -9.02 -14.81
C ASP A 23 7.26 -9.62 -13.41
N VAL A 24 6.76 -10.86 -13.36
CA VAL A 24 6.40 -11.52 -12.10
C VAL A 24 7.61 -11.67 -11.18
N ARG A 25 8.78 -11.99 -11.73
CA ARG A 25 9.98 -12.19 -10.93
C ARG A 25 10.45 -10.87 -10.31
N ALA A 26 10.51 -9.81 -11.12
CA ALA A 26 10.92 -8.50 -10.62
C ALA A 26 9.92 -7.97 -9.60
N LYS A 27 8.63 -8.24 -9.81
CA LYS A 27 7.60 -7.87 -8.87
C LYS A 27 7.82 -8.50 -7.51
N SER A 28 8.16 -9.79 -7.49
CA SER A 28 8.45 -10.50 -6.25
C SER A 28 9.64 -9.88 -5.52
N ASP A 29 10.68 -9.51 -6.26
CA ASP A 29 11.87 -8.90 -5.68
C ASP A 29 11.56 -7.54 -5.07
N ILE A 30 10.73 -6.76 -5.74
CA ILE A 30 10.31 -5.45 -5.23
C ILE A 30 9.49 -5.62 -3.96
N HIS A 31 8.60 -6.60 -3.92
CA HIS A 31 7.80 -6.86 -2.73
C HIS A 31 8.68 -7.26 -1.54
N LYS A 32 9.69 -8.07 -1.77
CA LYS A 32 10.61 -8.46 -0.71
C LYS A 32 11.40 -7.26 -0.19
N LEU A 33 11.80 -6.39 -1.08
CA LEU A 33 12.51 -5.18 -0.69
C LEU A 33 11.63 -4.29 0.19
N ILE A 34 10.37 -4.12 -0.20
CA ILE A 34 9.42 -3.32 0.59
C ILE A 34 9.25 -3.91 1.98
N GLU A 35 9.10 -5.24 2.07
CA GLU A 35 8.96 -5.90 3.36
C GLU A 35 10.19 -5.73 4.22
N THR A 36 11.37 -5.80 3.62
CA THR A 36 12.63 -5.60 4.34
C THR A 36 12.72 -4.18 4.90
N LEU A 37 12.37 -3.20 4.09
CA LEU A 37 12.40 -1.80 4.53
C LEU A 37 11.42 -1.57 5.69
N ALA A 38 10.24 -2.14 5.59
CA ALA A 38 9.25 -2.00 6.65
C ALA A 38 9.72 -2.68 7.94
N ALA A 39 10.38 -3.83 7.82
CA ALA A 39 10.92 -4.52 8.98
C ALA A 39 12.03 -3.72 9.65
N ASP A 40 12.73 -2.88 8.89
CA ASP A 40 13.78 -2.03 9.42
C ASP A 40 13.24 -0.75 10.07
N GLY A 41 11.94 -0.61 10.16
CA GLY A 41 11.34 0.53 10.83
C GLY A 41 10.97 1.69 9.92
N ILE A 42 11.07 1.50 8.61
CA ILE A 42 10.68 2.53 7.65
C ILE A 42 9.18 2.46 7.45
N ALA A 43 8.49 3.59 7.57
CA ALA A 43 7.08 3.66 7.24
C ALA A 43 6.94 3.71 5.73
N VAL A 44 6.36 2.68 5.14
CA VAL A 44 6.18 2.61 3.69
C VAL A 44 4.72 2.92 3.36
N CYS A 45 4.53 3.96 2.56
CA CYS A 45 3.22 4.33 2.06
C CYS A 45 3.16 3.97 0.58
N LEU A 46 2.23 3.09 0.24
CA LEU A 46 2.18 2.46 -1.06
C LEU A 46 0.87 2.83 -1.75
N ALA A 47 0.95 3.46 -2.90
CA ALA A 47 -0.22 3.77 -3.70
C ALA A 47 -0.21 2.85 -4.92
N CYS A 48 -1.17 1.94 -4.98
CA CYS A 48 -1.27 0.97 -6.08
C CYS A 48 -2.66 0.99 -6.68
N SER A 49 -2.73 0.81 -7.98
CA SER A 49 -4.00 0.60 -8.65
C SER A 49 -4.42 -0.87 -8.58
N GLY A 50 -3.50 -1.79 -8.33
CA GLY A 50 -3.80 -3.21 -8.19
C GLY A 50 -4.20 -3.55 -6.75
N ILE A 51 -5.44 -3.93 -6.55
CA ILE A 51 -5.96 -4.23 -5.22
C ILE A 51 -5.27 -5.45 -4.61
N ASP A 52 -4.98 -6.45 -5.43
CA ASP A 52 -4.33 -7.67 -4.97
C ASP A 52 -2.94 -7.37 -4.39
N GLU A 53 -2.23 -6.43 -4.99
CA GLU A 53 -0.91 -6.07 -4.50
C GLU A 53 -1.00 -5.37 -3.14
N VAL A 54 -1.96 -4.48 -2.99
CA VAL A 54 -2.18 -3.78 -1.72
C VAL A 54 -2.52 -4.79 -0.63
N LEU A 55 -3.41 -5.73 -0.93
CA LEU A 55 -3.81 -6.74 0.05
C LEU A 55 -2.66 -7.65 0.43
N ALA A 56 -1.71 -7.86 -0.48
CA ALA A 56 -0.57 -8.73 -0.20
C ALA A 56 0.48 -8.04 0.67
N LEU A 57 0.62 -6.73 0.56
CA LEU A 57 1.72 -6.01 1.19
C LEU A 57 1.31 -5.16 2.37
N ALA A 58 0.15 -4.54 2.33
CA ALA A 58 -0.22 -3.53 3.29
C ALA A 58 -0.69 -4.14 4.60
N GLN A 59 -0.36 -3.50 5.70
CA GLN A 59 -0.89 -3.85 7.01
C GLN A 59 -2.14 -3.04 7.30
N ARG A 60 -2.20 -1.83 6.75
CA ARG A 60 -3.33 -0.94 6.87
C ARG A 60 -3.70 -0.46 5.49
N ILE A 61 -4.97 -0.38 5.21
CA ILE A 61 -5.46 -0.04 3.88
C ILE A 61 -6.31 1.21 3.95
N VAL A 62 -6.03 2.14 3.04
CA VAL A 62 -6.81 3.36 2.87
C VAL A 62 -7.36 3.32 1.44
N CYS A 63 -8.66 3.40 1.31
CA CYS A 63 -9.30 3.45 0.00
C CYS A 63 -9.68 4.89 -0.30
N MET A 64 -9.31 5.36 -1.48
CA MET A 64 -9.59 6.72 -1.89
C MET A 64 -10.39 6.73 -3.17
N ARG A 65 -11.25 7.73 -3.30
CA ARG A 65 -12.01 7.95 -4.51
C ARG A 65 -12.28 9.44 -4.66
N ALA A 66 -11.99 9.96 -5.83
CA ALA A 66 -12.22 11.38 -6.16
C ALA A 66 -11.57 12.32 -5.14
N GLY A 67 -10.36 11.98 -4.71
CA GLY A 67 -9.60 12.82 -3.78
C GLY A 67 -10.02 12.70 -2.33
N ARG A 68 -10.89 11.77 -2.00
CA ARG A 68 -11.39 11.59 -0.64
C ARG A 68 -11.11 10.20 -0.14
N ILE A 69 -10.89 10.09 1.16
CA ILE A 69 -10.77 8.79 1.81
C ILE A 69 -12.16 8.27 2.06
N VAL A 70 -12.47 7.12 1.48
CA VAL A 70 -13.79 6.51 1.61
C VAL A 70 -13.78 5.29 2.52
N ALA A 71 -12.62 4.76 2.84
CA ALA A 71 -12.49 3.67 3.80
C ALA A 71 -11.08 3.64 4.33
N ASP A 72 -10.92 3.16 5.57
CA ASP A 72 -9.63 3.11 6.24
C ASP A 72 -9.71 2.06 7.32
N GLY A 73 -8.73 1.18 7.39
CA GLY A 73 -8.70 0.17 8.44
C GLY A 73 -7.60 -0.86 8.23
N PRO A 74 -7.47 -1.80 9.16
CA PRO A 74 -6.49 -2.86 9.01
C PRO A 74 -6.84 -3.77 7.84
N ARG A 75 -5.83 -4.39 7.26
CA ARG A 75 -6.02 -5.25 6.08
C ARG A 75 -7.08 -6.33 6.31
N GLY A 76 -7.15 -6.87 7.52
CA GLY A 76 -8.08 -7.95 7.80
C GLY A 76 -9.55 -7.60 7.62
N THR A 77 -9.89 -6.31 7.53
CA THR A 77 -11.28 -5.90 7.31
C THR A 77 -11.60 -5.77 5.82
N PHE A 78 -10.64 -6.02 4.94
CA PHE A 78 -10.82 -5.88 3.51
C PHE A 78 -10.53 -7.20 2.81
N ASP A 79 -11.29 -7.50 1.78
CA ASP A 79 -10.95 -8.48 0.78
C ASP A 79 -11.00 -7.80 -0.57
N GLU A 80 -10.64 -8.52 -1.63
CA GLU A 80 -10.57 -7.93 -2.96
C GLU A 80 -11.92 -7.41 -3.41
N ALA A 81 -12.97 -8.19 -3.20
CA ALA A 81 -14.31 -7.81 -3.64
C ALA A 81 -14.79 -6.56 -2.92
N ARG A 82 -14.57 -6.48 -1.60
CA ARG A 82 -14.99 -5.33 -0.81
C ARG A 82 -14.21 -4.08 -1.21
N ALA A 83 -12.89 -4.20 -1.34
CA ALA A 83 -12.07 -3.07 -1.72
C ALA A 83 -12.45 -2.57 -3.11
N LEU A 84 -12.66 -3.48 -4.05
CA LEU A 84 -13.07 -3.11 -5.40
C LEU A 84 -14.42 -2.40 -5.40
N ALA A 85 -15.36 -2.89 -4.63
CA ALA A 85 -16.69 -2.28 -4.54
C ALA A 85 -16.60 -0.85 -3.98
N ILE A 86 -15.77 -0.65 -2.96
CA ILE A 86 -15.62 0.66 -2.34
C ILE A 86 -15.01 1.66 -3.32
N VAL A 87 -13.93 1.30 -4.00
CA VAL A 87 -13.25 2.25 -4.88
C VAL A 87 -14.00 2.45 -6.20
N SER A 88 -14.75 1.45 -6.66
CA SER A 88 -15.47 1.55 -7.94
C SER A 88 -16.77 2.28 -7.81
N SER A 89 -17.54 1.98 -6.77
CA SER A 89 -18.89 2.53 -6.64
C SER A 89 -18.95 3.75 -5.74
N GLY A 90 -17.87 4.00 -4.98
CA GLY A 90 -17.89 5.06 -4.01
C GLY A 90 -18.77 4.78 -2.82
N ALA A 91 -19.21 3.55 -2.66
CA ALA A 91 -19.96 3.17 -1.47
C ALA A 91 -19.04 3.28 -0.26
N ALA A 92 -19.45 4.06 0.71
CA ALA A 92 -18.67 4.21 1.91
C ALA A 92 -18.63 2.86 2.62
N ALA A 93 -17.47 2.54 3.19
CA ALA A 93 -17.39 1.35 4.00
C ALA A 93 -18.34 1.53 5.17
N PRO A 94 -19.11 0.52 5.50
CA PRO A 94 -19.87 0.57 6.74
C PRO A 94 -18.84 0.64 7.85
N SER A 95 -18.99 1.60 8.65
CA SER A 95 -18.05 1.84 9.74
C SER A 95 -18.06 0.73 10.73
#